data_f91eb8fdc83a13d5e46a28afe642f717
#
_entry.id   f91eb8fdc83a13d5e46a28afe642f717
#
_cell.length_a   1.000
_cell.length_b   1.000
_cell.length_c   1.000
_cell.angle_alpha   90.00
_cell.angle_beta   90.00
_cell.angle_gamma   90.00
#
_symmetry.space_group_name_H-M   'P 1'
#
loop_
_entity.id
_entity.type
_entity.pdbx_description
1 polymer ?
#
loop_
_entity_poly.entity_id
_entity_poly.type
_entity_poly.pdbx_seq_one_letter_code
_entity_poly.pdbx_strand_id
1 'polypeptide(L)'
;MPLGNLARRPTVLIDLHQEHSTPGRIGTALKAMEVRLDIRRRICGEPLPDRLADHDGVVVFGGPMSANDTLDWVRREIKWLETPLAEDKPLIGLCLGAQMLARALGARVFSYDDKRSEIGSYPIDPTLIGDRLCPAPFPRTVYQWQSYGFDLPQGAELLAVGGANFPNQAYG
;
A
#
# COMPACT_ATOMS: atom_id res chain seq x y z
N MET A 1 -10.00 -20.52 -39.07
CA MET A 1 -9.86 -19.27 -38.32
C MET A 1 -9.44 -19.65 -36.93
N PRO A 2 -8.21 -19.41 -36.48
CA PRO A 2 -7.86 -19.66 -35.07
C PRO A 2 -8.60 -18.60 -34.23
N LEU A 3 -9.39 -19.05 -33.24
CA LEU A 3 -10.00 -18.22 -32.23
C LEU A 3 -8.87 -17.51 -31.50
N GLY A 4 -8.79 -16.19 -31.70
CA GLY A 4 -7.79 -15.36 -31.03
C GLY A 4 -7.85 -15.62 -29.55
N ASN A 5 -6.67 -15.86 -28.98
CA ASN A 5 -6.46 -15.97 -27.55
C ASN A 5 -6.93 -14.64 -26.94
N LEU A 6 -8.16 -14.61 -26.42
CA LEU A 6 -8.66 -13.47 -25.65
C LEU A 6 -7.78 -13.37 -24.41
N ALA A 7 -6.79 -12.49 -24.47
CA ALA A 7 -5.90 -12.26 -23.36
C ALA A 7 -6.73 -12.01 -22.09
N ARG A 8 -6.47 -12.76 -21.05
CA ARG A 8 -7.14 -12.60 -19.73
C ARG A 8 -6.98 -11.15 -19.29
N ARG A 9 -8.08 -10.50 -18.91
CA ARG A 9 -7.99 -9.17 -18.33
C ARG A 9 -7.19 -9.23 -17.03
N PRO A 10 -6.23 -8.32 -16.83
CA PRO A 10 -5.48 -8.27 -15.58
C PRO A 10 -6.42 -8.16 -14.38
N THR A 11 -6.07 -8.81 -13.29
CA THR A 11 -6.84 -8.78 -12.03
C THR A 11 -5.94 -8.27 -10.92
N VAL A 12 -6.39 -7.25 -10.20
CA VAL A 12 -5.68 -6.70 -9.04
C VAL A 12 -6.48 -6.98 -7.78
N LEU A 13 -5.81 -7.57 -6.78
CA LEU A 13 -6.35 -7.73 -5.45
C LEU A 13 -6.35 -6.37 -4.75
N ILE A 14 -7.50 -5.99 -4.21
CA ILE A 14 -7.71 -4.75 -3.47
C ILE A 14 -8.03 -5.11 -2.03
N ASP A 15 -7.13 -4.80 -1.12
CA ASP A 15 -7.33 -5.04 0.30
C ASP A 15 -7.78 -3.79 1.03
N LEU A 16 -8.97 -3.85 1.66
CA LEU A 16 -9.63 -2.75 2.35
C LEU A 16 -9.85 -3.09 3.83
N HIS A 17 -9.61 -2.12 4.71
CA HIS A 17 -9.63 -2.31 6.16
C HIS A 17 -10.91 -1.80 6.84
N GLN A 18 -11.83 -1.21 6.10
CA GLN A 18 -13.10 -0.71 6.63
C GLN A 18 -14.27 -1.22 5.78
N GLU A 19 -15.39 -1.49 6.42
CA GLU A 19 -16.59 -2.04 5.80
C GLU A 19 -17.09 -1.21 4.61
N HIS A 20 -17.13 0.11 4.77
CA HIS A 20 -17.66 1.02 3.76
C HIS A 20 -16.59 1.66 2.87
N SER A 21 -15.33 1.27 3.02
CA SER A 21 -14.25 1.77 2.17
C SER A 21 -14.39 1.30 0.74
N THR A 22 -13.94 2.15 -0.17
CA THR A 22 -13.88 1.86 -1.60
C THR A 22 -12.46 2.07 -2.12
N PRO A 23 -12.09 1.47 -3.26
CA PRO A 23 -10.79 1.72 -3.87
C PRO A 23 -10.62 3.14 -4.43
N GLY A 24 -11.64 3.99 -4.33
CA GLY A 24 -11.61 5.40 -4.69
C GLY A 24 -11.02 5.67 -6.07
N ARG A 25 -10.17 6.67 -6.16
CA ARG A 25 -9.52 7.10 -7.42
C ARG A 25 -8.64 6.02 -8.03
N ILE A 26 -7.94 5.23 -7.20
CA ILE A 26 -7.11 4.10 -7.68
C ILE A 26 -7.98 3.07 -8.36
N GLY A 27 -9.09 2.68 -7.74
CA GLY A 27 -10.03 1.75 -8.36
C GLY A 27 -10.64 2.28 -9.66
N THR A 28 -10.91 3.58 -9.72
CA THR A 28 -11.39 4.24 -10.96
C THR A 28 -10.33 4.17 -12.06
N ALA A 29 -9.08 4.48 -11.73
CA ALA A 29 -7.97 4.44 -12.69
C ALA A 29 -7.73 3.01 -13.20
N LEU A 30 -7.67 2.02 -12.31
CA LEU A 30 -7.50 0.61 -12.70
C LEU A 30 -8.64 0.12 -13.59
N LYS A 31 -9.89 0.48 -13.28
CA LYS A 31 -11.05 0.14 -14.14
C LYS A 31 -10.96 0.79 -15.53
N ALA A 32 -10.50 2.05 -15.60
CA ALA A 32 -10.27 2.73 -16.88
C ALA A 32 -9.20 2.05 -17.73
N MET A 33 -8.28 1.30 -17.10
CA MET A 33 -7.28 0.46 -17.75
C MET A 33 -7.78 -0.97 -18.00
N GLU A 34 -9.09 -1.21 -17.89
CA GLU A 34 -9.74 -2.50 -18.04
C GLU A 34 -9.27 -3.60 -17.06
N VAL A 35 -8.68 -3.20 -15.93
CA VAL A 35 -8.26 -4.09 -14.84
C VAL A 35 -9.48 -4.53 -14.04
N ARG A 36 -9.60 -5.83 -13.80
CA ARG A 36 -10.59 -6.40 -12.88
C ARG A 36 -10.12 -6.23 -11.43
N LEU A 37 -11.02 -5.83 -10.54
CA LEU A 37 -10.73 -5.67 -9.12
C LEU A 37 -11.33 -6.84 -8.33
N ASP A 38 -10.49 -7.58 -7.61
CA ASP A 38 -10.91 -8.53 -6.57
C ASP A 38 -10.80 -7.80 -5.23
N ILE A 39 -11.93 -7.36 -4.70
CA ILE A 39 -11.98 -6.53 -3.48
C ILE A 39 -12.19 -7.43 -2.28
N ARG A 40 -11.33 -7.28 -1.26
CA ARG A 40 -11.39 -7.98 0.02
C ARG A 40 -11.48 -6.99 1.16
N ARG A 41 -12.43 -7.22 2.08
CA ARG A 41 -12.64 -6.40 3.29
C ARG A 41 -12.28 -7.19 4.52
N ARG A 42 -11.11 -6.91 5.08
CA ARG A 42 -10.55 -7.67 6.22
C ARG A 42 -11.43 -7.59 7.45
N ILE A 43 -12.02 -6.43 7.73
CA ILE A 43 -12.93 -6.24 8.86
C ILE A 43 -14.19 -7.11 8.75
N CYS A 44 -14.61 -7.45 7.54
CA CYS A 44 -15.74 -8.36 7.29
C CYS A 44 -15.34 -9.84 7.31
N GLY A 45 -14.07 -10.15 7.62
CA GLY A 45 -13.57 -11.53 7.68
C GLY A 45 -13.30 -12.16 6.31
N GLU A 46 -13.34 -11.39 5.22
CA GLU A 46 -13.03 -11.90 3.87
C GLU A 46 -11.56 -12.34 3.81
N PRO A 47 -11.27 -13.59 3.41
CA PRO A 47 -9.91 -14.11 3.43
C PRO A 47 -9.08 -13.53 2.28
N LEU A 48 -7.79 -13.33 2.53
CA LEU A 48 -6.80 -13.15 1.47
C LEU A 48 -6.44 -14.52 0.88
N PRO A 49 -6.17 -14.61 -0.43
CA PRO A 49 -5.80 -15.88 -1.05
C PRO A 49 -4.41 -16.33 -0.62
N ASP A 50 -4.22 -17.63 -0.45
CA ASP A 50 -2.91 -18.20 -0.11
C ASP A 50 -1.87 -18.02 -1.22
N ARG A 51 -2.33 -17.87 -2.47
CA ARG A 51 -1.49 -17.67 -3.67
C ARG A 51 -2.14 -16.64 -4.60
N LEU A 52 -1.30 -15.96 -5.37
CA LEU A 52 -1.73 -14.91 -6.29
C LEU A 52 -1.69 -15.35 -7.76
N ALA A 53 -1.88 -16.64 -8.04
CA ALA A 53 -1.86 -17.18 -9.40
C ALA A 53 -2.87 -16.50 -10.34
N ASP A 54 -4.03 -16.09 -9.82
CA ASP A 54 -5.09 -15.41 -10.56
C ASP A 54 -5.01 -13.88 -10.50
N HIS A 55 -4.00 -13.31 -9.83
CA HIS A 55 -3.81 -11.89 -9.64
C HIS A 55 -2.51 -11.40 -10.29
N ASP A 56 -2.57 -10.24 -10.90
CA ASP A 56 -1.46 -9.58 -11.58
C ASP A 56 -0.85 -8.46 -10.74
N GLY A 57 -1.42 -8.18 -9.57
CA GLY A 57 -0.92 -7.20 -8.62
C GLY A 57 -1.81 -7.08 -7.39
N VAL A 58 -1.33 -6.34 -6.39
CA VAL A 58 -1.99 -6.14 -5.10
C VAL A 58 -1.94 -4.67 -4.71
N VAL A 59 -3.04 -4.14 -4.19
CA VAL A 59 -3.09 -2.83 -3.54
C VAL A 59 -3.65 -2.99 -2.14
N VAL A 60 -2.84 -2.66 -1.13
CA VAL A 60 -3.22 -2.68 0.29
C VAL A 60 -3.48 -1.25 0.74
N PHE A 61 -4.70 -0.97 1.13
CA PHE A 61 -5.14 0.38 1.46
C PHE A 61 -4.82 0.78 2.91
N GLY A 62 -5.11 2.03 3.21
CA GLY A 62 -5.07 2.57 4.55
C GLY A 62 -6.24 2.11 5.42
N GLY A 63 -6.15 2.41 6.71
CA GLY A 63 -7.17 2.10 7.68
C GLY A 63 -6.90 2.79 9.02
N PRO A 64 -7.86 2.80 9.95
CA PRO A 64 -7.72 3.45 11.25
C PRO A 64 -6.88 2.65 12.26
N MET A 65 -6.50 1.41 11.90
CA MET A 65 -5.72 0.53 12.76
C MET A 65 -4.25 0.92 12.73
N SER A 66 -3.50 0.43 13.73
CA SER A 66 -2.04 0.49 13.73
C SER A 66 -1.47 -0.80 13.16
N ALA A 67 -0.39 -0.68 12.38
CA ALA A 67 0.40 -1.86 12.01
C ALA A 67 1.05 -2.53 13.25
N ASN A 68 1.02 -1.86 14.42
CA ASN A 68 1.49 -2.40 15.68
C ASN A 68 0.38 -3.07 16.51
N ASP A 69 -0.86 -3.07 16.03
CA ASP A 69 -1.98 -3.69 16.74
C ASP A 69 -1.76 -5.20 16.95
N THR A 70 -2.25 -5.68 18.09
CA THR A 70 -2.14 -7.09 18.45
C THR A 70 -3.29 -7.94 17.91
N LEU A 71 -4.18 -7.35 17.12
CA LEU A 71 -5.30 -8.04 16.49
C LEU A 71 -4.80 -9.15 15.56
N ASP A 72 -5.37 -10.34 15.69
CA ASP A 72 -4.93 -11.52 14.95
C ASP A 72 -4.99 -11.35 13.44
N TRP A 73 -5.99 -10.64 12.93
CA TRP A 73 -6.11 -10.42 11.49
C TRP A 73 -5.03 -9.44 10.99
N VAL A 74 -4.62 -8.43 11.77
CA VAL A 74 -3.51 -7.52 11.41
C VAL A 74 -2.20 -8.30 11.31
N ARG A 75 -1.92 -9.16 12.29
CA ARG A 75 -0.72 -10.01 12.28
C ARG A 75 -0.70 -10.97 11.10
N ARG A 76 -1.86 -11.61 10.82
CA ARG A 76 -1.99 -12.51 9.67
C ARG A 76 -1.80 -11.79 8.35
N GLU A 77 -2.29 -10.57 8.24
CA GLU A 77 -2.14 -9.77 7.03
C GLU A 77 -0.70 -9.33 6.82
N ILE A 78 0.00 -8.85 7.86
CA ILE A 78 1.43 -8.54 7.79
C ILE A 78 2.21 -9.78 7.33
N LYS A 79 1.91 -10.96 7.87
CA LYS A 79 2.53 -12.22 7.43
C LYS A 79 2.16 -12.57 5.99
N TRP A 80 0.92 -12.34 5.59
CA TRP A 80 0.46 -12.60 4.24
C TRP A 80 1.17 -11.74 3.19
N LEU A 81 1.62 -10.53 3.54
CA LEU A 81 2.38 -9.67 2.62
C LEU A 81 3.67 -10.31 2.10
N GLU A 82 4.17 -11.34 2.76
CA GLU A 82 5.27 -12.16 2.23
C GLU A 82 4.88 -12.90 0.93
N THR A 83 3.58 -13.19 0.71
CA THR A 83 3.09 -13.89 -0.48
C THR A 83 3.28 -13.08 -1.77
N PRO A 84 2.79 -11.83 -1.89
CA PRO A 84 3.06 -11.03 -3.09
C PRO A 84 4.56 -10.76 -3.29
N LEU A 85 5.34 -10.60 -2.23
CA LEU A 85 6.79 -10.42 -2.32
C LEU A 85 7.48 -11.68 -2.86
N ALA A 86 7.13 -12.87 -2.33
CA ALA A 86 7.71 -14.15 -2.76
C ALA A 86 7.29 -14.55 -4.19
N GLU A 87 6.09 -14.12 -4.63
CA GLU A 87 5.58 -14.37 -5.97
C GLU A 87 5.96 -13.27 -6.97
N ASP A 88 6.81 -12.31 -6.58
CA ASP A 88 7.26 -11.16 -7.40
C ASP A 88 6.08 -10.42 -8.07
N LYS A 89 5.01 -10.20 -7.30
CA LYS A 89 3.84 -9.47 -7.77
C LYS A 89 3.97 -7.99 -7.52
N PRO A 90 3.59 -7.13 -8.49
CA PRO A 90 3.44 -5.71 -8.24
C PRO A 90 2.59 -5.44 -6.99
N LEU A 91 3.14 -4.72 -6.02
CA LEU A 91 2.52 -4.46 -4.73
C LEU A 91 2.57 -2.97 -4.40
N ILE A 92 1.43 -2.39 -4.06
CA ILE A 92 1.32 -1.01 -3.58
C ILE A 92 0.69 -1.02 -2.19
N GLY A 93 1.40 -0.48 -1.20
CA GLY A 93 0.87 -0.18 0.12
C GLY A 93 0.57 1.31 0.27
N LEU A 94 -0.59 1.65 0.83
CA LEU A 94 -1.01 3.02 1.07
C LEU A 94 -1.25 3.24 2.57
N CYS A 95 -0.60 4.24 3.17
CA CYS A 95 -0.74 4.59 4.57
C CYS A 95 -0.52 3.34 5.48
N LEU A 96 -1.56 2.80 6.12
CA LEU A 96 -1.47 1.57 6.90
C LEU A 96 -0.86 0.41 6.09
N GLY A 97 -1.26 0.25 4.82
CA GLY A 97 -0.71 -0.80 3.95
C GLY A 97 0.81 -0.67 3.74
N ALA A 98 1.32 0.56 3.59
CA ALA A 98 2.76 0.81 3.51
C ALA A 98 3.46 0.51 4.85
N GLN A 99 2.84 0.85 5.97
CA GLN A 99 3.37 0.55 7.31
C GLN A 99 3.40 -0.96 7.59
N MET A 100 2.34 -1.68 7.20
CA MET A 100 2.30 -3.16 7.30
C MET A 100 3.39 -3.80 6.43
N LEU A 101 3.59 -3.29 5.21
CA LEU A 101 4.66 -3.76 4.32
C LEU A 101 6.05 -3.48 4.93
N ALA A 102 6.27 -2.30 5.50
CA ALA A 102 7.51 -2.00 6.20
C ALA A 102 7.78 -3.01 7.33
N ARG A 103 6.75 -3.37 8.10
CA ARG A 103 6.86 -4.41 9.13
C ARG A 103 7.13 -5.81 8.57
N ALA A 104 6.45 -6.19 7.50
CA ALA A 104 6.70 -7.46 6.81
C ALA A 104 8.15 -7.58 6.33
N LEU A 105 8.75 -6.45 5.95
CA LEU A 105 10.16 -6.32 5.59
C LEU A 105 11.12 -6.12 6.79
N GLY A 106 10.62 -6.26 8.03
CA GLY A 106 11.42 -6.19 9.25
C GLY A 106 11.72 -4.78 9.78
N ALA A 107 11.16 -3.74 9.16
CA ALA A 107 11.35 -2.36 9.63
C ALA A 107 10.41 -2.02 10.80
N ARG A 108 10.83 -1.07 11.62
CA ARG A 108 10.04 -0.58 12.73
C ARG A 108 8.97 0.40 12.22
N VAL A 109 7.75 0.26 12.73
CA VAL A 109 6.68 1.27 12.64
C VAL A 109 6.52 1.87 14.03
N PHE A 110 6.49 3.19 14.12
CA PHE A 110 6.54 3.91 15.40
C PHE A 110 5.57 5.09 15.43
N SER A 111 5.15 5.45 16.63
CA SER A 111 4.54 6.74 16.96
C SER A 111 5.44 7.47 17.95
N TYR A 112 5.28 8.79 18.04
CA TYR A 112 5.96 9.59 19.04
C TYR A 112 5.21 9.59 20.36
N ASP A 113 5.92 9.75 21.48
CA ASP A 113 5.34 9.79 22.84
C ASP A 113 4.35 10.94 23.01
N ASP A 114 4.59 12.07 22.35
CA ASP A 114 3.71 13.25 22.36
C ASP A 114 2.48 13.10 21.42
N LYS A 115 2.31 11.92 20.81
CA LYS A 115 1.19 11.57 19.92
C LYS A 115 1.00 12.55 18.77
N ARG A 116 2.09 13.19 18.30
CA ARG A 116 2.02 14.07 17.14
C ARG A 116 1.48 13.32 15.93
N SER A 117 0.77 14.03 15.09
CA SER A 117 0.16 13.49 13.87
C SER A 117 0.27 14.49 12.73
N GLU A 118 0.11 14.01 11.53
CA GLU A 118 -0.03 14.82 10.33
C GLU A 118 -1.45 14.64 9.80
N ILE A 119 -2.26 15.72 9.91
CA ILE A 119 -3.63 15.76 9.41
C ILE A 119 -3.78 17.02 8.57
N GLY A 120 -3.96 16.85 7.27
CA GLY A 120 -4.02 17.97 6.32
C GLY A 120 -3.07 17.82 5.15
N SER A 121 -2.81 18.91 4.46
CA SER A 121 -1.91 18.96 3.30
C SER A 121 -0.50 19.31 3.75
N TYR A 122 0.43 18.41 3.49
CA TYR A 122 1.85 18.55 3.85
C TYR A 122 2.73 18.52 2.61
N PRO A 123 3.80 19.32 2.60
CA PRO A 123 4.79 19.24 1.54
C PRO A 123 5.56 17.92 1.63
N ILE A 124 5.88 17.36 0.48
CA ILE A 124 6.82 16.25 0.33
C ILE A 124 7.78 16.56 -0.79
N ASP A 125 9.01 16.11 -0.62
CA ASP A 125 10.06 16.25 -1.62
C ASP A 125 10.47 14.87 -2.14
N PRO A 126 10.36 14.62 -3.45
CA PRO A 126 10.86 13.39 -4.02
C PRO A 126 12.38 13.35 -3.94
N THR A 127 12.93 12.16 -3.78
CA THR A 127 14.34 11.91 -4.01
C THR A 127 14.64 11.87 -5.50
N LEU A 128 15.92 11.84 -5.88
CA LEU A 128 16.30 11.65 -7.28
C LEU A 128 15.76 10.34 -7.87
N ILE A 129 15.64 9.32 -7.04
CA ILE A 129 15.07 8.00 -7.42
C ILE A 129 13.56 8.12 -7.61
N GLY A 130 12.88 8.78 -6.66
CA GLY A 130 11.45 9.02 -6.74
C GLY A 130 11.05 9.78 -8.01
N ASP A 131 11.77 10.84 -8.35
CA ASP A 131 11.52 11.61 -9.58
C ASP A 131 11.75 10.77 -10.85
N ARG A 132 12.68 9.81 -10.84
CA ARG A 132 12.93 8.92 -11.98
C ARG A 132 11.91 7.82 -12.16
N LEU A 133 11.38 7.29 -11.05
CA LEU A 133 10.39 6.20 -11.07
C LEU A 133 8.98 6.67 -11.43
N CYS A 134 8.67 7.94 -11.21
CA CYS A 134 7.35 8.48 -11.49
C CYS A 134 7.27 8.95 -12.94
N PRO A 135 6.36 8.40 -13.78
CA PRO A 135 6.22 8.82 -15.17
C PRO A 135 5.61 10.23 -15.34
N ALA A 136 5.10 10.80 -14.26
CA ALA A 136 4.57 12.16 -14.15
C ALA A 136 5.32 12.89 -13.03
N PRO A 137 5.29 14.24 -12.99
CA PRO A 137 5.88 14.97 -11.89
C PRO A 137 5.39 14.46 -10.54
N PHE A 138 6.29 14.15 -9.66
CA PHE A 138 5.96 13.70 -8.30
C PHE A 138 5.20 14.83 -7.57
N PRO A 139 4.10 14.53 -6.85
CA PRO A 139 3.37 15.57 -6.13
C PRO A 139 4.27 16.24 -5.09
N ARG A 140 4.16 17.56 -4.99
CA ARG A 140 4.91 18.37 -4.00
C ARG A 140 4.12 18.58 -2.71
N THR A 141 2.85 18.23 -2.71
CA THR A 141 1.97 18.33 -1.55
C THR A 141 1.00 17.16 -1.59
N VAL A 142 0.87 16.47 -0.48
CA VAL A 142 -0.05 15.35 -0.32
C VAL A 142 -0.92 15.54 0.91
N TYR A 143 -2.15 15.05 0.86
CA TYR A 143 -3.00 15.00 2.03
C TYR A 143 -2.57 13.83 2.92
N GLN A 144 -2.24 14.15 4.16
CA GLN A 144 -1.84 13.21 5.19
C GLN A 144 -2.96 13.01 6.21
N TRP A 145 -3.06 11.80 6.72
CA TRP A 145 -3.84 11.47 7.91
C TRP A 145 -3.14 10.32 8.59
N GLN A 146 -2.10 10.63 9.35
CA GLN A 146 -1.25 9.63 9.96
C GLN A 146 -0.72 10.06 11.33
N SER A 147 -0.53 9.06 12.19
CA SER A 147 0.07 9.21 13.53
C SER A 147 1.25 8.24 13.72
N TYR A 148 1.64 7.55 12.67
CA TYR A 148 2.72 6.57 12.66
C TYR A 148 3.67 6.82 11.50
N GLY A 149 4.97 6.76 11.82
CA GLY A 149 6.05 6.71 10.84
C GLY A 149 6.62 5.31 10.73
N PHE A 150 7.55 5.13 9.83
CA PHE A 150 8.29 3.87 9.66
C PHE A 150 9.77 4.15 9.38
N ASP A 151 10.62 3.22 9.83
CA ASP A 151 12.01 3.20 9.39
C ASP A 151 12.06 2.62 7.98
N LEU A 152 13.02 3.08 7.16
CA LEU A 152 13.18 2.54 5.81
C LEU A 152 13.58 1.06 5.89
N PRO A 153 12.83 0.14 5.25
CA PRO A 153 13.20 -1.27 5.23
C PRO A 153 14.58 -1.48 4.60
N GLN A 154 15.29 -2.50 5.08
CA GLN A 154 16.60 -2.83 4.53
C GLN A 154 16.47 -3.24 3.05
N GLY A 155 17.26 -2.63 2.19
CA GLY A 155 17.25 -2.87 0.74
C GLY A 155 16.22 -2.06 -0.03
N ALA A 156 15.32 -1.34 0.65
CA ALA A 156 14.39 -0.43 0.00
C ALA A 156 15.04 0.93 -0.27
N GLU A 157 14.57 1.62 -1.29
CA GLU A 157 14.99 2.96 -1.65
C GLU A 157 13.95 3.99 -1.22
N LEU A 158 14.40 5.09 -0.62
CA LEU A 158 13.52 6.19 -0.24
C LEU A 158 13.14 6.99 -1.47
N LEU A 159 11.85 7.11 -1.75
CA LEU A 159 11.32 7.78 -2.93
C LEU A 159 10.86 9.20 -2.65
N ALA A 160 10.38 9.48 -1.44
CA ALA A 160 9.99 10.82 -1.02
C ALA A 160 10.23 11.03 0.47
N VAL A 161 10.58 12.26 0.82
CA VAL A 161 10.75 12.70 2.20
C VAL A 161 9.69 13.73 2.57
N GLY A 162 9.31 13.73 3.84
CA GLY A 162 8.49 14.75 4.45
C GLY A 162 9.31 15.60 5.42
N GLY A 163 8.85 16.81 5.70
CA GLY A 163 9.57 17.75 6.54
C GLY A 163 9.01 17.96 7.94
N ALA A 164 7.81 17.47 8.25
CA ALA A 164 7.14 17.82 9.49
C ALA A 164 7.45 16.82 10.62
N ASN A 165 6.68 15.75 10.72
CA ASN A 165 6.81 14.82 11.84
C ASN A 165 7.36 13.45 11.41
N PHE A 166 7.03 13.02 10.19
CA PHE A 166 7.43 11.70 9.68
C PHE A 166 8.28 11.87 8.41
N PRO A 167 9.61 11.64 8.51
CA PRO A 167 10.51 11.95 7.40
C PRO A 167 10.34 11.02 6.19
N ASN A 168 10.02 9.74 6.39
CA ASN A 168 9.86 8.79 5.30
C ASN A 168 8.42 8.80 4.80
N GLN A 169 8.22 9.19 3.53
CA GLN A 169 6.89 9.38 2.96
C GLN A 169 6.56 8.36 1.87
N ALA A 170 7.55 7.93 1.10
CA ALA A 170 7.39 6.87 0.11
C ALA A 170 8.69 6.09 -0.06
N TYR A 171 8.58 4.80 -0.29
CA TYR A 171 9.71 3.89 -0.53
C TYR A 171 9.32 2.81 -1.57
N GLY A 172 10.33 2.18 -2.18
CA GLY A 172 10.18 1.09 -3.15
C GLY A 172 11.38 0.17 -3.18
#